data_4c51964d34c8ffe294095ef9ef7be05a
#
_entry.id   4c51964d34c8ffe294095ef9ef7be05a
#
_cell.length_a   1.000
_cell.length_b   1.000
_cell.length_c   1.000
_cell.angle_alpha   90.00
_cell.angle_beta   90.00
_cell.angle_gamma   90.00
#
_symmetry.space_group_name_H-M   'P 1'
#
loop_
_entity.id
_entity.type
_entity.pdbx_description
1 polymer ?
#
loop_
_entity_poly.entity_id
_entity_poly.type
_entity_poly.pdbx_seq_one_letter_code
_entity_poly.pdbx_strand_id
1 'polypeptide(L)'
;MKLALLCGYSGRDFSGSQYQPDARTVEGEFIKAGISCGAWDDAKSASFRTAGRTDKGVSVRRQVISVTTEKPERFCEAINFHLPPDIWCVGASEVPDDFYPRYAVRSRTYRYFFPYPLDIPRMNETAAVFAGTKDFSGFSRMEAGRDPVRTVTVSRVFEEHGLPVFEITANSFLWNMVRGIAGFLFAAGLGMAGPDDAEKQLKDHIWRVHPAPPEGLVLWDADCGISFSPVRQRSEAARRLYSSAEKARQSALCAEAILGEKKDAMLKDMVMRNYGSLLKAGKENGFLK
;
A
#
# COMPACT_ATOMS: atom_id res chain seq x y z
N MET A 1 -1.35 -1.43 -30.11
CA MET A 1 -0.33 -2.16 -29.32
C MET A 1 -0.67 -2.04 -27.85
N LYS A 2 -0.53 -3.11 -27.09
CA LYS A 2 -0.75 -3.13 -25.64
C LYS A 2 0.57 -3.03 -24.90
N LEU A 3 0.63 -2.13 -23.92
CA LEU A 3 1.79 -1.92 -23.06
C LEU A 3 1.44 -2.31 -21.60
N ALA A 4 2.33 -3.04 -20.96
CA ALA A 4 2.40 -3.12 -19.52
C ALA A 4 3.31 -2.00 -19.02
N LEU A 5 2.87 -1.27 -18.00
CA LEU A 5 3.61 -0.15 -17.39
C LEU A 5 3.89 -0.45 -15.94
N LEU A 6 5.08 -0.10 -15.48
CA LEU A 6 5.46 -0.15 -14.09
C LEU A 6 5.39 1.25 -13.50
N CYS A 7 4.45 1.48 -12.58
CA CYS A 7 4.10 2.81 -12.11
C CYS A 7 4.16 2.90 -10.59
N GLY A 8 4.47 4.11 -10.09
CA GLY A 8 4.39 4.47 -8.69
C GLY A 8 3.58 5.73 -8.48
N TYR A 9 3.09 5.93 -7.24
CA TYR A 9 2.40 7.16 -6.84
C TYR A 9 2.37 7.34 -5.32
N SER A 10 2.29 8.61 -4.90
CA SER A 10 1.97 8.98 -3.51
C SER A 10 0.45 9.03 -3.34
N GLY A 11 -0.11 8.19 -2.49
CA GLY A 11 -1.56 8.05 -2.30
C GLY A 11 -2.24 9.20 -1.55
N ARG A 12 -1.46 10.13 -0.98
CA ARG A 12 -1.94 11.17 -0.05
C ARG A 12 -3.14 11.96 -0.58
N ASP A 13 -3.06 12.43 -1.83
CA ASP A 13 -4.02 13.36 -2.42
C ASP A 13 -5.00 12.68 -3.38
N PHE A 14 -5.10 11.35 -3.34
CA PHE A 14 -6.00 10.56 -4.16
C PHE A 14 -7.15 9.94 -3.36
N SER A 15 -8.32 9.91 -3.97
CA SER A 15 -9.51 9.19 -3.46
C SER A 15 -9.48 7.69 -3.76
N GLY A 16 -8.27 7.12 -3.91
CA GLY A 16 -7.98 5.75 -4.32
C GLY A 16 -7.50 5.66 -5.77
N SER A 17 -7.20 4.44 -6.19
CA SER A 17 -6.62 4.22 -7.53
C SER A 17 -7.67 4.14 -8.63
N GLN A 18 -8.86 3.61 -8.35
CA GLN A 18 -9.92 3.38 -9.34
C GLN A 18 -10.63 4.68 -9.72
N TYR A 19 -10.93 4.85 -11.02
CA TYR A 19 -11.70 5.98 -11.52
C TYR A 19 -13.02 6.19 -10.79
N GLN A 20 -13.30 7.44 -10.44
CA GLN A 20 -14.55 7.94 -9.87
C GLN A 20 -14.86 9.29 -10.54
N PRO A 21 -16.12 9.54 -10.97
CA PRO A 21 -16.46 10.75 -11.74
C PRO A 21 -16.08 12.06 -11.04
N ASP A 22 -16.37 12.15 -9.72
CA ASP A 22 -16.28 13.38 -8.94
C ASP A 22 -15.07 13.42 -7.99
N ALA A 23 -14.04 12.56 -8.24
CA ALA A 23 -12.90 12.48 -7.36
C ALA A 23 -11.57 12.36 -8.14
N ARG A 24 -10.52 12.92 -7.55
CA ARG A 24 -9.17 12.76 -8.07
C ARG A 24 -8.67 11.34 -7.79
N THR A 25 -8.44 10.57 -8.84
CA THR A 25 -7.98 9.17 -8.77
C THR A 25 -6.76 8.93 -9.66
N VAL A 26 -5.97 7.92 -9.34
CA VAL A 26 -4.76 7.58 -10.12
C VAL A 26 -5.13 7.25 -11.57
N GLU A 27 -6.14 6.40 -11.79
CA GLU A 27 -6.63 6.03 -13.12
C GLU A 27 -7.11 7.25 -13.90
N GLY A 28 -7.85 8.17 -13.25
CA GLY A 28 -8.33 9.40 -13.87
C GLY A 28 -7.20 10.30 -14.34
N GLU A 29 -6.15 10.47 -13.54
CA GLU A 29 -4.99 11.28 -13.91
C GLU A 29 -4.15 10.61 -15.02
N PHE A 30 -4.02 9.29 -15.04
CA PHE A 30 -3.39 8.57 -16.15
C PHE A 30 -4.15 8.77 -17.45
N ILE A 31 -5.47 8.66 -17.45
CA ILE A 31 -6.31 8.86 -18.62
C ILE A 31 -6.15 10.30 -19.16
N LYS A 32 -6.24 11.30 -18.28
CA LYS A 32 -6.03 12.71 -18.66
C LYS A 32 -4.64 12.93 -19.25
N ALA A 33 -3.60 12.37 -18.65
CA ALA A 33 -2.22 12.49 -19.13
C ALA A 33 -2.05 11.87 -20.52
N GLY A 34 -2.62 10.69 -20.75
CA GLY A 34 -2.56 10.01 -22.05
C GLY A 34 -3.31 10.73 -23.15
N ILE A 35 -4.48 11.33 -22.86
CA ILE A 35 -5.19 12.21 -23.80
C ILE A 35 -4.33 13.44 -24.10
N SER A 36 -3.77 14.08 -23.06
CA SER A 36 -2.95 15.30 -23.22
C SER A 36 -1.67 15.08 -24.02
N CYS A 37 -1.08 13.90 -23.99
CA CYS A 37 0.09 13.56 -24.83
C CYS A 37 -0.28 13.03 -26.23
N GLY A 38 -1.59 12.93 -26.53
CA GLY A 38 -2.11 12.44 -27.81
C GLY A 38 -1.92 10.94 -28.03
N ALA A 39 -1.86 10.17 -26.95
CA ALA A 39 -1.83 8.71 -26.99
C ALA A 39 -3.22 8.09 -27.16
N TRP A 40 -4.25 8.78 -26.68
CA TRP A 40 -5.66 8.39 -26.74
C TRP A 40 -6.54 9.59 -27.09
N ASP A 41 -7.63 9.31 -27.79
CA ASP A 41 -8.65 10.32 -28.09
C ASP A 41 -9.66 10.44 -26.92
N ASP A 42 -9.92 9.33 -26.21
CA ASP A 42 -10.82 9.24 -25.08
C ASP A 42 -10.39 8.19 -24.03
N ALA A 43 -11.14 8.11 -22.95
CA ALA A 43 -10.86 7.16 -21.85
C ALA A 43 -11.04 5.68 -22.27
N LYS A 44 -11.90 5.38 -23.25
CA LYS A 44 -12.16 4.01 -23.69
C LYS A 44 -11.00 3.47 -24.51
N SER A 45 -10.42 4.30 -25.36
CA SER A 45 -9.27 3.94 -26.20
C SER A 45 -8.04 3.56 -25.39
N ALA A 46 -7.87 4.11 -24.18
CA ALA A 46 -6.81 3.72 -23.25
C ALA A 46 -6.86 2.26 -22.82
N SER A 47 -8.03 1.65 -22.77
CA SER A 47 -8.23 0.29 -22.25
C SER A 47 -7.50 0.02 -20.94
N PHE A 48 -7.49 1.04 -20.03
CA PHE A 48 -6.73 1.01 -18.78
C PHE A 48 -7.13 -0.17 -17.89
N ARG A 49 -6.13 -0.93 -17.42
CA ARG A 49 -6.31 -2.01 -16.45
C ARG A 49 -5.19 -1.96 -15.42
N THR A 50 -5.47 -2.39 -14.19
CA THR A 50 -4.48 -2.45 -13.11
C THR A 50 -4.43 -3.83 -12.47
N ALA A 51 -3.25 -4.22 -11.96
CA ALA A 51 -3.06 -5.48 -11.24
C ALA A 51 -3.81 -5.53 -9.91
N GLY A 52 -4.05 -4.39 -9.28
CA GLY A 52 -4.79 -4.30 -8.02
C GLY A 52 -5.23 -2.87 -7.75
N ARG A 53 -6.32 -2.73 -7.00
CA ARG A 53 -6.80 -1.44 -6.52
C ARG A 53 -6.13 -1.12 -5.20
N THR A 54 -5.93 0.16 -4.92
CA THR A 54 -5.51 0.66 -3.62
C THR A 54 -6.56 1.61 -3.07
N ASP A 55 -6.74 1.56 -1.76
CA ASP A 55 -7.63 2.46 -1.04
C ASP A 55 -7.07 3.89 -1.03
N LYS A 56 -7.94 4.86 -0.67
CA LYS A 56 -7.54 6.24 -0.41
C LYS A 56 -6.39 6.29 0.60
N GLY A 57 -5.35 7.07 0.31
CA GLY A 57 -4.17 7.25 1.18
C GLY A 57 -3.05 6.24 0.97
N VAL A 58 -3.31 5.09 0.35
CA VAL A 58 -2.30 4.04 0.11
C VAL A 58 -1.37 4.44 -1.03
N SER A 59 -0.07 4.43 -0.75
CA SER A 59 0.98 4.74 -1.74
C SER A 59 1.44 3.48 -2.46
N VAL A 60 2.09 3.68 -3.61
CA VAL A 60 2.60 2.61 -4.45
C VAL A 60 4.01 2.94 -4.94
N ARG A 61 4.93 2.02 -4.75
CA ARG A 61 6.27 2.09 -5.33
C ARG A 61 6.31 1.48 -6.72
N ARG A 62 5.70 0.30 -6.90
CA ARG A 62 5.72 -0.45 -8.16
C ARG A 62 4.40 -1.19 -8.36
N GLN A 63 3.54 -0.68 -9.21
CA GLN A 63 2.28 -1.29 -9.65
C GLN A 63 2.35 -1.58 -11.14
N VAL A 64 1.81 -2.72 -11.55
CA VAL A 64 1.64 -3.06 -12.97
C VAL A 64 0.26 -2.60 -13.44
N ILE A 65 0.26 -1.77 -14.47
CA ILE A 65 -0.95 -1.40 -15.21
C ILE A 65 -0.80 -1.78 -16.67
N SER A 66 -1.88 -1.89 -17.42
CA SER A 66 -1.81 -2.01 -18.87
C SER A 66 -2.67 -0.95 -19.56
N VAL A 67 -2.20 -0.51 -20.72
CA VAL A 67 -2.87 0.45 -21.57
C VAL A 67 -2.73 0.01 -23.03
N THR A 68 -3.61 0.49 -23.92
CA THR A 68 -3.50 0.31 -25.36
C THR A 68 -3.17 1.67 -26.00
N THR A 69 -2.24 1.71 -26.95
CA THR A 69 -1.90 2.93 -27.71
C THR A 69 -1.44 2.57 -29.11
N GLU A 70 -1.72 3.44 -30.07
CA GLU A 70 -1.20 3.34 -31.44
C GLU A 70 0.19 3.95 -31.60
N LYS A 71 0.64 4.72 -30.59
CA LYS A 71 1.89 5.48 -30.59
C LYS A 71 2.75 5.16 -29.37
N PRO A 72 3.24 3.89 -29.21
CA PRO A 72 3.88 3.44 -27.99
C PRO A 72 5.18 4.19 -27.64
N GLU A 73 6.01 4.49 -28.64
CA GLU A 73 7.26 5.22 -28.44
C GLU A 73 6.97 6.63 -27.90
N ARG A 74 6.10 7.38 -28.62
CA ARG A 74 5.69 8.73 -28.21
C ARG A 74 5.06 8.72 -26.80
N PHE A 75 4.24 7.71 -26.50
CA PHE A 75 3.65 7.54 -25.17
C PHE A 75 4.73 7.41 -24.11
N CYS A 76 5.70 6.48 -24.28
CA CYS A 76 6.79 6.26 -23.34
C CYS A 76 7.69 7.47 -23.14
N GLU A 77 7.88 8.29 -24.17
CA GLU A 77 8.66 9.53 -24.07
C GLU A 77 7.92 10.66 -23.34
N ALA A 78 6.59 10.74 -23.49
CA ALA A 78 5.80 11.89 -23.09
C ALA A 78 5.02 11.71 -21.78
N ILE A 79 4.62 10.49 -21.42
CA ILE A 79 3.64 10.26 -20.35
C ILE A 79 4.03 10.92 -19.02
N ASN A 80 5.30 10.81 -18.60
CA ASN A 80 5.77 11.39 -17.34
C ASN A 80 5.80 12.93 -17.33
N PHE A 81 5.72 13.59 -18.50
CA PHE A 81 5.65 15.05 -18.62
C PHE A 81 4.20 15.55 -18.47
N HIS A 82 3.22 14.70 -18.70
CA HIS A 82 1.80 15.00 -18.59
C HIS A 82 1.18 14.48 -17.29
N LEU A 83 1.78 13.46 -16.67
CA LEU A 83 1.38 13.01 -15.35
C LEU A 83 1.63 14.08 -14.28
N PRO A 84 0.76 14.20 -13.27
CA PRO A 84 1.02 15.06 -12.12
C PRO A 84 2.24 14.55 -11.33
N PRO A 85 2.89 15.42 -10.52
CA PRO A 85 4.18 15.09 -9.87
C PRO A 85 4.09 13.96 -8.83
N ASP A 86 2.91 13.59 -8.41
CA ASP A 86 2.64 12.52 -7.44
C ASP A 86 2.32 11.16 -8.10
N ILE A 87 2.41 11.07 -9.45
CA ILE A 87 2.36 9.83 -10.23
C ILE A 87 3.57 9.77 -11.16
N TRP A 88 4.17 8.61 -11.30
CA TRP A 88 5.28 8.38 -12.25
C TRP A 88 5.24 6.97 -12.84
N CYS A 89 5.69 6.85 -14.08
CA CYS A 89 5.91 5.60 -14.77
C CYS A 89 7.42 5.34 -14.87
N VAL A 90 7.91 4.20 -14.38
CA VAL A 90 9.36 3.89 -14.34
C VAL A 90 9.80 2.97 -15.47
N GLY A 91 8.87 2.18 -16.03
CA GLY A 91 9.17 1.25 -17.09
C GLY A 91 7.95 0.88 -17.92
N ALA A 92 8.21 0.41 -19.14
CA ALA A 92 7.20 -0.11 -20.06
C ALA A 92 7.69 -1.41 -20.72
N SER A 93 6.76 -2.26 -21.09
CA SER A 93 7.01 -3.48 -21.87
C SER A 93 5.85 -3.70 -22.83
N GLU A 94 6.13 -4.11 -24.05
CA GLU A 94 5.10 -4.62 -24.94
C GLU A 94 4.60 -5.97 -24.44
N VAL A 95 3.29 -6.16 -24.52
CA VAL A 95 2.63 -7.38 -24.03
C VAL A 95 1.55 -7.83 -25.02
N PRO A 96 1.20 -9.13 -25.02
CA PRO A 96 0.10 -9.63 -25.84
C PRO A 96 -1.23 -8.90 -25.57
N ASP A 97 -2.13 -8.88 -26.57
CA ASP A 97 -3.41 -8.18 -26.47
C ASP A 97 -4.33 -8.75 -25.37
N ASP A 98 -4.19 -10.03 -25.05
CA ASP A 98 -4.91 -10.72 -23.98
C ASP A 98 -4.29 -10.51 -22.58
N PHE A 99 -3.14 -9.82 -22.49
CA PHE A 99 -2.51 -9.55 -21.20
C PHE A 99 -3.44 -8.78 -20.27
N TYR A 100 -3.67 -9.37 -19.08
CA TYR A 100 -4.47 -8.75 -18.03
C TYR A 100 -3.67 -8.67 -16.73
N PRO A 101 -3.26 -7.46 -16.26
CA PRO A 101 -2.34 -7.30 -15.12
C PRO A 101 -2.80 -8.02 -13.86
N ARG A 102 -4.11 -8.03 -13.59
CA ARG A 102 -4.68 -8.66 -12.38
C ARG A 102 -4.37 -10.14 -12.28
N TYR A 103 -4.36 -10.85 -13.42
CA TYR A 103 -4.09 -12.30 -13.49
C TYR A 103 -2.63 -12.61 -13.77
N ALA A 104 -1.91 -11.70 -14.41
CA ALA A 104 -0.49 -11.85 -14.73
C ALA A 104 0.42 -11.68 -13.50
N VAL A 105 0.01 -10.86 -12.51
CA VAL A 105 0.80 -10.64 -11.29
C VAL A 105 0.74 -11.88 -10.40
N ARG A 106 1.91 -12.50 -10.21
CA ARG A 106 2.14 -13.74 -9.45
C ARG A 106 2.19 -13.51 -7.96
N SER A 107 2.80 -12.40 -7.56
CA SER A 107 2.90 -12.00 -6.15
C SER A 107 2.87 -10.49 -5.99
N ARG A 108 2.47 -10.05 -4.81
CA ARG A 108 2.50 -8.65 -4.38
C ARG A 108 3.20 -8.56 -3.06
N THR A 109 4.09 -7.59 -2.93
CA THR A 109 4.76 -7.24 -1.67
C THR A 109 4.23 -5.92 -1.19
N TYR A 110 3.82 -5.88 0.07
CA TYR A 110 3.47 -4.64 0.76
C TYR A 110 4.44 -4.37 1.89
N ARG A 111 4.69 -3.08 2.16
CA ARG A 111 5.35 -2.61 3.36
C ARG A 111 4.43 -1.67 4.13
N TYR A 112 4.38 -1.84 5.44
CA TYR A 112 3.69 -0.92 6.34
C TYR A 112 4.72 -0.25 7.25
N PHE A 113 4.80 1.06 7.19
CA PHE A 113 5.73 1.88 7.97
C PHE A 113 5.02 2.36 9.24
N PHE A 114 5.51 1.93 10.40
CA PHE A 114 4.98 2.38 11.67
C PHE A 114 5.64 3.70 12.08
N PRO A 115 4.85 4.68 12.54
CA PRO A 115 5.39 6.02 12.85
C PRO A 115 6.00 6.14 14.26
N TYR A 116 6.10 5.03 15.01
CA TYR A 116 6.54 5.02 16.41
C TYR A 116 7.58 3.93 16.63
N PRO A 117 8.52 4.14 17.59
CA PRO A 117 9.39 3.06 18.08
C PRO A 117 8.53 2.03 18.83
N LEU A 118 8.65 0.76 18.46
CA LEU A 118 7.91 -0.37 19.02
C LEU A 118 8.86 -1.55 19.27
N ASP A 119 8.42 -2.57 19.98
CA ASP A 119 9.18 -3.81 20.19
C ASP A 119 9.26 -4.64 18.90
N ILE A 120 10.29 -4.38 18.09
CA ILE A 120 10.50 -5.03 16.79
C ILE A 120 10.68 -6.56 16.94
N PRO A 121 11.47 -7.10 17.88
CA PRO A 121 11.56 -8.54 18.11
C PRO A 121 10.21 -9.20 18.28
N ARG A 122 9.39 -8.69 19.19
CA ARG A 122 8.04 -9.20 19.45
C ARG A 122 7.11 -9.09 18.24
N MET A 123 7.17 -7.95 17.52
CA MET A 123 6.42 -7.77 16.27
C MET A 123 6.84 -8.80 15.21
N ASN A 124 8.14 -9.08 15.08
CA ASN A 124 8.65 -10.03 14.08
C ASN A 124 8.27 -11.48 14.41
N GLU A 125 8.35 -11.88 15.67
CA GLU A 125 7.84 -13.20 16.13
C GLU A 125 6.36 -13.35 15.81
N THR A 126 5.56 -12.32 16.09
CA THR A 126 4.13 -12.32 15.77
C THR A 126 3.87 -12.32 14.26
N ALA A 127 4.66 -11.57 13.48
CA ALA A 127 4.53 -11.53 12.02
C ALA A 127 4.81 -12.88 11.38
N ALA A 128 5.73 -13.68 11.92
CA ALA A 128 6.07 -14.99 11.40
C ALA A 128 4.86 -15.96 11.38
N VAL A 129 3.91 -15.76 12.28
CA VAL A 129 2.66 -16.55 12.36
C VAL A 129 1.83 -16.44 11.08
N PHE A 130 1.90 -15.31 10.36
CA PHE A 130 1.10 -15.11 9.13
C PHE A 130 1.68 -15.78 7.89
N ALA A 131 2.87 -16.36 7.95
CA ALA A 131 3.45 -17.09 6.82
C ALA A 131 2.72 -18.42 6.56
N GLY A 132 2.71 -18.85 5.29
CA GLY A 132 2.04 -20.07 4.83
C GLY A 132 0.65 -19.83 4.26
N THR A 133 -0.07 -20.94 4.02
CA THR A 133 -1.44 -20.92 3.47
C THR A 133 -2.44 -20.98 4.63
N LYS A 134 -3.23 -19.92 4.80
CA LYS A 134 -4.12 -19.73 5.95
C LYS A 134 -5.40 -19.00 5.56
N ASP A 135 -6.43 -19.14 6.37
CA ASP A 135 -7.65 -18.33 6.32
C ASP A 135 -7.38 -16.96 6.97
N PHE A 136 -7.54 -15.88 6.20
CA PHE A 136 -7.33 -14.51 6.65
C PHE A 136 -8.63 -13.72 6.83
N SER A 137 -9.78 -14.39 6.91
CA SER A 137 -11.07 -13.72 7.13
C SER A 137 -11.08 -12.91 8.43
N GLY A 138 -10.41 -13.38 9.49
CA GLY A 138 -10.27 -12.68 10.76
C GLY A 138 -9.45 -11.37 10.69
N PHE A 139 -8.68 -11.16 9.63
CA PHE A 139 -7.84 -9.96 9.41
C PHE A 139 -8.30 -9.08 8.25
N SER A 140 -9.45 -9.38 7.64
CA SER A 140 -9.89 -8.72 6.42
C SER A 140 -11.37 -8.35 6.45
N ARG A 141 -11.74 -7.45 5.54
CA ARG A 141 -13.15 -7.21 5.23
C ARG A 141 -13.59 -8.20 4.17
N MET A 142 -14.40 -9.17 4.58
CA MET A 142 -14.88 -10.20 3.67
C MET A 142 -15.95 -9.67 2.72
N GLU A 143 -15.81 -10.07 1.44
CA GLU A 143 -16.82 -9.89 0.40
C GLU A 143 -17.55 -11.22 0.20
N ALA A 144 -18.84 -11.17 -0.05
CA ALA A 144 -19.65 -12.39 -0.24
C ALA A 144 -19.10 -13.26 -1.38
N GLY A 145 -18.96 -14.56 -1.12
CA GLY A 145 -18.47 -15.53 -2.08
C GLY A 145 -16.96 -15.50 -2.36
N ARG A 146 -16.18 -14.72 -1.60
CA ARG A 146 -14.74 -14.66 -1.77
C ARG A 146 -14.05 -15.67 -0.86
N ASP A 147 -13.22 -16.52 -1.46
CA ASP A 147 -12.36 -17.44 -0.71
C ASP A 147 -11.42 -16.64 0.22
N PRO A 148 -11.41 -16.90 1.54
CA PRO A 148 -10.54 -16.21 2.49
C PRO A 148 -9.11 -16.73 2.52
N VAL A 149 -8.82 -17.88 1.91
CA VAL A 149 -7.52 -18.53 1.99
C VAL A 149 -6.50 -17.81 1.10
N ARG A 150 -5.34 -17.46 1.69
CA ARG A 150 -4.20 -16.86 0.97
C ARG A 150 -2.91 -17.55 1.34
N THR A 151 -1.97 -17.54 0.38
CA THR A 151 -0.62 -18.05 0.59
C THR A 151 0.34 -16.88 0.75
N VAL A 152 0.83 -16.68 1.97
CA VAL A 152 1.82 -15.68 2.34
C VAL A 152 3.19 -16.34 2.29
N THR A 153 4.10 -15.83 1.45
CA THR A 153 5.46 -16.34 1.29
C THR A 153 6.49 -15.62 2.14
N VAL A 154 6.24 -14.35 2.47
CA VAL A 154 7.07 -13.54 3.36
C VAL A 154 6.16 -12.80 4.33
N SER A 155 6.48 -12.85 5.62
CA SER A 155 5.84 -12.03 6.64
C SER A 155 6.87 -11.76 7.74
N ARG A 156 7.34 -10.51 7.85
CA ARG A 156 8.42 -10.15 8.78
C ARG A 156 8.33 -8.68 9.17
N VAL A 157 8.91 -8.35 10.33
CA VAL A 157 9.13 -6.97 10.78
C VAL A 157 10.62 -6.75 10.96
N PHE A 158 11.11 -5.62 10.48
CA PHE A 158 12.51 -5.20 10.60
C PHE A 158 12.58 -3.70 10.85
N GLU A 159 13.78 -3.22 11.18
CA GLU A 159 14.04 -1.81 11.36
C GLU A 159 14.48 -1.15 10.06
N GLU A 160 13.90 0.00 9.74
CA GLU A 160 14.34 0.89 8.67
C GLU A 160 14.26 2.34 9.16
N HIS A 161 15.39 3.06 9.11
CA HIS A 161 15.48 4.45 9.62
C HIS A 161 15.06 4.64 11.09
N GLY A 162 15.33 3.66 11.95
CA GLY A 162 15.00 3.71 13.37
C GLY A 162 13.54 3.40 13.71
N LEU A 163 12.75 2.96 12.74
CA LEU A 163 11.32 2.65 12.91
C LEU A 163 10.99 1.25 12.40
N PRO A 164 9.96 0.59 12.96
CA PRO A 164 9.52 -0.71 12.47
C PRO A 164 8.89 -0.63 11.08
N VAL A 165 9.24 -1.60 10.24
CA VAL A 165 8.60 -1.82 8.94
C VAL A 165 8.12 -3.26 8.85
N PHE A 166 6.84 -3.44 8.63
CA PHE A 166 6.25 -4.74 8.33
C PHE A 166 6.26 -4.99 6.83
N GLU A 167 6.84 -6.10 6.40
CA GLU A 167 6.85 -6.56 5.01
C GLU A 167 6.08 -7.86 4.88
N ILE A 168 5.18 -7.91 3.91
CA ILE A 168 4.38 -9.10 3.60
C ILE A 168 4.29 -9.32 2.09
N THR A 169 4.55 -10.56 1.66
CA THR A 169 4.43 -11.00 0.27
C THR A 169 3.44 -12.15 0.18
N ALA A 170 2.48 -12.06 -0.74
CA ALA A 170 1.50 -13.12 -1.00
C ALA A 170 1.10 -13.17 -2.48
N ASN A 171 0.48 -14.26 -2.89
CA ASN A 171 -0.11 -14.43 -4.21
C ASN A 171 -1.23 -13.39 -4.47
N SER A 172 -2.04 -13.11 -3.44
CA SER A 172 -3.07 -12.08 -3.46
C SER A 172 -3.44 -11.68 -2.03
N PHE A 173 -4.18 -10.57 -1.88
CA PHE A 173 -4.66 -10.10 -0.59
C PHE A 173 -6.17 -9.86 -0.61
N LEU A 174 -6.80 -10.01 0.54
CA LEU A 174 -8.19 -9.64 0.79
C LEU A 174 -8.28 -8.14 1.10
N TRP A 175 -9.48 -7.59 1.02
CA TRP A 175 -9.69 -6.20 1.37
C TRP A 175 -9.33 -5.92 2.83
N ASN A 176 -8.51 -4.91 3.03
CA ASN A 176 -7.93 -4.50 4.32
C ASN A 176 -7.00 -5.53 5.01
N MET A 177 -6.70 -6.68 4.41
CA MET A 177 -5.90 -7.74 5.05
C MET A 177 -4.56 -7.23 5.59
N VAL A 178 -3.76 -6.59 4.78
CA VAL A 178 -2.42 -6.09 5.21
C VAL A 178 -2.55 -5.05 6.30
N ARG A 179 -3.52 -4.15 6.21
CA ARG A 179 -3.79 -3.13 7.23
C ARG A 179 -4.35 -3.73 8.51
N GLY A 180 -5.17 -4.79 8.42
CA GLY A 180 -5.62 -5.56 9.58
C GLY A 180 -4.47 -6.20 10.32
N ILE A 181 -3.59 -6.91 9.60
CA ILE A 181 -2.38 -7.49 10.18
C ILE A 181 -1.48 -6.40 10.79
N ALA A 182 -1.26 -5.28 10.09
CA ALA A 182 -0.47 -4.18 10.61
C ALA A 182 -1.04 -3.58 11.91
N GLY A 183 -2.36 -3.45 12.00
CA GLY A 183 -3.03 -3.02 13.24
C GLY A 183 -2.81 -3.99 14.39
N PHE A 184 -2.84 -5.28 14.14
CA PHE A 184 -2.55 -6.31 15.12
C PHE A 184 -1.07 -6.30 15.57
N LEU A 185 -0.15 -6.17 14.61
CA LEU A 185 1.29 -6.05 14.88
C LEU A 185 1.62 -4.79 15.70
N PHE A 186 0.87 -3.71 15.51
CA PHE A 186 0.99 -2.53 16.35
C PHE A 186 0.69 -2.85 17.82
N ALA A 187 -0.39 -3.59 18.10
CA ALA A 187 -0.70 -4.06 19.46
C ALA A 187 0.39 -5.00 20.00
N ALA A 188 0.96 -5.86 19.17
CA ALA A 188 2.09 -6.71 19.53
C ALA A 188 3.32 -5.88 19.92
N GLY A 189 3.65 -4.85 19.15
CA GLY A 189 4.75 -3.93 19.45
C GLY A 189 4.60 -3.11 20.71
N LEU A 190 3.36 -2.96 21.20
CA LEU A 190 3.04 -2.37 22.52
C LEU A 190 3.03 -3.41 23.67
N GLY A 191 3.34 -4.68 23.40
CA GLY A 191 3.30 -5.74 24.37
C GLY A 191 1.90 -6.26 24.71
N MET A 192 0.87 -5.86 23.96
CA MET A 192 -0.54 -6.13 24.24
C MET A 192 -1.08 -7.39 23.53
N ALA A 193 -0.34 -7.90 22.55
CA ALA A 193 -0.64 -9.14 21.82
C ALA A 193 0.66 -9.88 21.53
N GLY A 194 0.55 -11.12 21.02
CA GLY A 194 1.70 -11.92 20.66
C GLY A 194 1.37 -13.03 19.65
N PRO A 195 2.32 -13.93 19.38
CA PRO A 195 2.14 -15.03 18.43
C PRO A 195 0.92 -15.89 18.71
N ASP A 196 0.70 -16.30 19.97
CA ASP A 196 -0.42 -17.15 20.38
C ASP A 196 -1.78 -16.48 20.09
N ASP A 197 -1.84 -15.14 20.29
CA ASP A 197 -3.05 -14.37 19.99
C ASP A 197 -3.30 -14.27 18.49
N ALA A 198 -2.24 -14.16 17.69
CA ALA A 198 -2.34 -14.17 16.23
C ALA A 198 -2.86 -15.52 15.70
N GLU A 199 -2.37 -16.64 16.26
CA GLU A 199 -2.85 -17.98 15.92
C GLU A 199 -4.33 -18.17 16.27
N LYS A 200 -4.74 -17.76 17.47
CA LYS A 200 -6.15 -17.78 17.88
C LYS A 200 -7.02 -16.95 16.95
N GLN A 201 -6.58 -15.75 16.59
CA GLN A 201 -7.33 -14.89 15.70
C GLN A 201 -7.48 -15.47 14.29
N LEU A 202 -6.44 -16.13 13.76
CA LEU A 202 -6.50 -16.85 12.48
C LEU A 202 -7.47 -18.03 12.52
N LYS A 203 -7.57 -18.71 13.66
CA LYS A 203 -8.38 -19.92 13.80
C LYS A 203 -9.84 -19.62 14.17
N ASP A 204 -10.03 -18.74 15.16
CA ASP A 204 -11.31 -18.59 15.85
C ASP A 204 -12.01 -17.29 15.52
N HIS A 205 -11.35 -16.36 14.79
CA HIS A 205 -11.87 -15.04 14.35
C HIS A 205 -12.52 -14.24 15.50
N ILE A 206 -11.87 -14.25 16.66
CA ILE A 206 -12.44 -13.85 17.95
C ILE A 206 -12.78 -12.36 17.97
N TRP A 207 -11.98 -11.54 17.26
CA TRP A 207 -12.18 -10.10 17.27
C TRP A 207 -12.34 -9.45 15.90
N ARG A 208 -12.96 -8.32 15.94
CA ARG A 208 -12.94 -7.44 14.77
C ARG A 208 -11.62 -6.68 14.74
N VAL A 209 -10.70 -7.09 13.88
CA VAL A 209 -9.46 -6.37 13.67
C VAL A 209 -9.74 -5.08 12.90
N HIS A 210 -9.34 -3.95 13.48
CA HIS A 210 -9.45 -2.66 12.81
C HIS A 210 -8.21 -2.43 11.91
N PRO A 211 -8.41 -2.04 10.64
CA PRO A 211 -7.30 -1.78 9.74
C PRO A 211 -6.49 -0.56 10.18
N ALA A 212 -5.18 -0.68 10.21
CA ALA A 212 -4.25 0.42 10.45
C ALA A 212 -4.44 1.55 9.42
N PRO A 213 -4.04 2.79 9.71
CA PRO A 213 -4.14 3.92 8.79
C PRO A 213 -3.55 3.61 7.40
N PRO A 214 -4.20 4.03 6.31
CA PRO A 214 -3.74 3.71 4.95
C PRO A 214 -2.44 4.42 4.57
N GLU A 215 -2.13 5.54 5.19
CA GLU A 215 -0.96 6.38 4.91
C GLU A 215 0.37 5.66 5.17
N GLY A 216 0.38 4.71 6.10
CA GLY A 216 1.53 3.86 6.39
C GLY A 216 1.74 2.73 5.38
N LEU A 217 0.76 2.44 4.52
CA LEU A 217 0.80 1.31 3.60
C LEU A 217 1.37 1.70 2.23
N VAL A 218 2.32 0.91 1.76
CA VAL A 218 2.91 1.03 0.42
C VAL A 218 2.84 -0.32 -0.30
N LEU A 219 2.21 -0.38 -1.47
CA LEU A 219 2.44 -1.50 -2.40
C LEU A 219 3.88 -1.38 -2.90
N TRP A 220 4.74 -2.23 -2.38
CA TRP A 220 6.18 -2.16 -2.60
C TRP A 220 6.59 -2.71 -3.95
N ASP A 221 6.02 -3.85 -4.33
CA ASP A 221 6.28 -4.50 -5.61
C ASP A 221 5.11 -5.38 -6.05
N ALA A 222 4.95 -5.53 -7.38
CA ALA A 222 4.01 -6.44 -8.02
C ALA A 222 4.75 -7.22 -9.10
N ASP A 223 5.11 -8.47 -8.81
CA ASP A 223 5.85 -9.32 -9.73
C ASP A 223 4.92 -9.97 -10.76
N CYS A 224 5.16 -9.69 -12.03
CA CYS A 224 4.47 -10.32 -13.15
C CYS A 224 5.42 -11.11 -14.08
N GLY A 225 6.68 -11.29 -13.69
CA GLY A 225 7.69 -12.00 -14.48
C GLY A 225 8.04 -11.33 -15.81
N ILE A 226 7.77 -10.03 -15.97
CA ILE A 226 8.06 -9.24 -17.18
C ILE A 226 9.24 -8.32 -16.90
N SER A 227 10.15 -8.21 -17.88
CA SER A 227 11.20 -7.20 -17.88
C SER A 227 10.66 -5.89 -18.46
N PHE A 228 10.93 -4.77 -17.78
CA PHE A 228 10.49 -3.46 -18.20
C PHE A 228 11.67 -2.62 -18.70
N SER A 229 11.55 -2.05 -19.90
CA SER A 229 12.48 -1.04 -20.40
C SER A 229 12.20 0.31 -19.71
N PRO A 230 13.24 1.08 -19.34
CA PRO A 230 13.05 2.36 -18.68
C PRO A 230 12.23 3.35 -19.53
N VAL A 231 11.31 4.05 -18.88
CA VAL A 231 10.57 5.18 -19.47
C VAL A 231 11.27 6.48 -19.09
N ARG A 232 11.27 7.46 -20.00
CA ARG A 232 11.89 8.78 -19.76
C ARG A 232 11.32 9.43 -18.49
N GLN A 233 12.20 9.79 -17.57
CA GLN A 233 11.82 10.35 -16.28
C GLN A 233 11.80 11.88 -16.30
N ARG A 234 10.88 12.44 -15.51
CA ARG A 234 10.84 13.87 -15.21
C ARG A 234 11.54 14.10 -13.86
N SER A 235 12.69 14.75 -13.89
CA SER A 235 13.48 15.03 -12.67
C SER A 235 12.72 15.85 -11.61
N GLU A 236 11.75 16.65 -12.04
CA GLU A 236 10.94 17.50 -11.17
C GLU A 236 10.00 16.71 -10.24
N ALA A 237 9.42 15.58 -10.70
CA ALA A 237 8.54 14.74 -9.86
C ALA A 237 9.30 14.20 -8.65
N ALA A 238 10.49 13.64 -8.88
CA ALA A 238 11.33 13.13 -7.78
C ALA A 238 11.76 14.24 -6.81
N ARG A 239 12.13 15.44 -7.32
CA ARG A 239 12.49 16.60 -6.47
C ARG A 239 11.31 17.07 -5.63
N ARG A 240 10.10 17.15 -6.17
CA ARG A 240 8.90 17.56 -5.43
C ARG A 240 8.54 16.57 -4.34
N LEU A 241 8.61 15.26 -4.65
CA LEU A 241 8.36 14.22 -3.65
C LEU A 241 9.38 14.31 -2.50
N TYR A 242 10.67 14.44 -2.84
CA TYR A 242 11.74 14.61 -1.86
C TYR A 242 11.55 15.87 -1.01
N SER A 243 11.30 17.03 -1.62
CA SER A 243 11.04 18.29 -0.91
C SER A 243 9.80 18.20 0.00
N SER A 244 8.75 17.50 -0.42
CA SER A 244 7.57 17.28 0.42
C SER A 244 7.90 16.41 1.63
N ALA A 245 8.72 15.36 1.45
CA ALA A 245 9.17 14.50 2.54
C ALA A 245 10.06 15.27 3.54
N GLU A 246 10.98 16.11 3.05
CA GLU A 246 11.81 16.97 3.91
C GLU A 246 10.97 17.95 4.74
N LYS A 247 10.01 18.64 4.11
CA LYS A 247 9.11 19.56 4.82
C LYS A 247 8.28 18.84 5.89
N ALA A 248 7.77 17.64 5.57
CA ALA A 248 7.03 16.84 6.54
C ALA A 248 7.92 16.44 7.74
N ARG A 249 9.17 16.02 7.46
CA ARG A 249 10.15 15.68 8.50
C ARG A 249 10.49 16.89 9.38
N GLN A 250 10.75 18.05 8.79
CA GLN A 250 11.00 19.28 9.54
C GLN A 250 9.79 19.66 10.40
N SER A 251 8.58 19.60 9.86
CA SER A 251 7.35 19.90 10.60
C SER A 251 7.16 18.94 11.79
N ALA A 252 7.45 17.66 11.60
CA ALA A 252 7.39 16.66 12.68
C ALA A 252 8.41 16.98 13.78
N LEU A 253 9.67 17.28 13.42
CA LEU A 253 10.73 17.63 14.39
C LEU A 253 10.38 18.91 15.15
N CYS A 254 9.86 19.94 14.47
CA CYS A 254 9.42 21.17 15.13
C CYS A 254 8.26 20.91 16.11
N ALA A 255 7.27 20.12 15.69
CA ALA A 255 6.15 19.75 16.54
C ALA A 255 6.63 18.97 17.78
N GLU A 256 7.55 18.02 17.61
CA GLU A 256 8.17 17.28 18.72
C GLU A 256 8.91 18.21 19.69
N ALA A 257 9.67 19.16 19.16
CA ALA A 257 10.40 20.14 20.00
C ALA A 257 9.44 21.08 20.77
N ILE A 258 8.33 21.50 20.13
CA ILE A 258 7.31 22.36 20.77
C ILE A 258 6.57 21.59 21.87
N LEU A 259 6.30 20.30 21.67
CA LEU A 259 5.57 19.46 22.62
C LEU A 259 6.40 19.13 23.86
N GLY A 260 7.74 19.03 23.72
CA GLY A 260 8.67 18.75 24.82
C GLY A 260 8.23 17.54 25.66
N GLU A 261 8.16 17.70 26.99
CA GLU A 261 7.75 16.62 27.92
C GLU A 261 6.31 16.12 27.72
N LYS A 262 5.45 16.88 27.03
CA LYS A 262 4.08 16.47 26.68
C LYS A 262 4.04 15.49 25.51
N LYS A 263 5.18 15.29 24.82
CA LYS A 263 5.28 14.41 23.64
C LYS A 263 4.75 13.01 23.94
N ASP A 264 5.18 12.38 25.02
CA ASP A 264 4.79 11.00 25.36
C ASP A 264 3.31 10.87 25.70
N ALA A 265 2.75 11.87 26.39
CA ALA A 265 1.32 11.89 26.72
C ALA A 265 0.46 12.08 25.45
N MET A 266 0.88 12.98 24.55
CA MET A 266 0.19 13.23 23.29
C MET A 266 0.39 12.08 22.30
N LEU A 267 1.56 11.44 22.28
CA LEU A 267 1.81 10.23 21.48
C LEU A 267 0.88 9.12 21.93
N LYS A 268 0.73 8.89 23.23
CA LYS A 268 -0.25 7.95 23.80
C LYS A 268 -1.68 8.29 23.39
N ASP A 269 -2.07 9.58 23.45
CA ASP A 269 -3.41 10.01 23.05
C ASP A 269 -3.65 9.82 21.53
N MET A 270 -2.68 10.17 20.68
CA MET A 270 -2.75 9.91 19.23
C MET A 270 -2.81 8.40 18.91
N VAL A 271 -2.00 7.61 19.61
CA VAL A 271 -2.03 6.15 19.51
C VAL A 271 -3.41 5.63 19.90
N MET A 272 -3.98 6.12 21.01
CA MET A 272 -5.32 5.76 21.47
C MET A 272 -6.41 6.20 20.50
N ARG A 273 -6.29 7.34 19.83
CA ARG A 273 -7.25 7.78 18.80
C ARG A 273 -7.18 6.93 17.53
N ASN A 274 -5.97 6.64 17.05
CA ASN A 274 -5.78 5.89 15.80
C ASN A 274 -5.97 4.38 15.97
N TYR A 275 -5.66 3.85 17.17
CA TYR A 275 -5.68 2.42 17.47
C TYR A 275 -6.53 2.07 18.71
N GLY A 276 -7.16 3.06 19.34
CA GLY A 276 -7.89 2.89 20.61
C GLY A 276 -9.06 1.92 20.53
N SER A 277 -9.73 1.85 19.39
CA SER A 277 -10.77 0.86 19.15
C SER A 277 -10.22 -0.57 19.13
N LEU A 278 -9.01 -0.76 18.60
CA LEU A 278 -8.28 -2.02 18.62
C LEU A 278 -7.88 -2.41 20.05
N LEU A 279 -7.31 -1.44 20.78
CA LEU A 279 -6.89 -1.60 22.16
C LEU A 279 -8.08 -1.83 23.10
N LYS A 280 -9.20 -1.14 22.88
CA LYS A 280 -10.43 -1.31 23.67
C LYS A 280 -11.07 -2.67 23.41
N ALA A 281 -11.19 -3.09 22.16
CA ALA A 281 -11.69 -4.41 21.81
C ALA A 281 -10.81 -5.53 22.40
N GLY A 282 -9.49 -5.37 22.42
CA GLY A 282 -8.57 -6.31 23.05
C GLY A 282 -8.77 -6.42 24.58
N LYS A 283 -9.01 -5.31 25.28
CA LYS A 283 -9.30 -5.31 26.73
C LYS A 283 -10.66 -5.92 27.06
N GLU A 284 -11.70 -5.57 26.32
CA GLU A 284 -13.08 -6.06 26.53
C GLU A 284 -13.19 -7.58 26.32
N ASN A 285 -12.34 -8.16 25.46
CA ASN A 285 -12.30 -9.59 25.18
C ASN A 285 -11.25 -10.37 26.00
N GLY A 286 -10.60 -9.75 26.98
CA GLY A 286 -9.68 -10.41 27.90
C GLY A 286 -8.31 -10.78 27.32
N PHE A 287 -7.95 -10.25 26.13
CA PHE A 287 -6.69 -10.53 25.44
C PHE A 287 -5.59 -9.50 25.73
N LEU A 288 -5.97 -8.36 26.29
CA LEU A 288 -5.05 -7.33 26.76
C LEU A 288 -5.10 -7.27 28.27
N LYS A 289 -3.98 -7.61 28.91
CA LYS A 289 -3.79 -7.44 30.36
C LYS A 289 -3.64 -5.97 30.75
#